data_a22cebb9bd6f54cfc06a7ef54ea82aa2
#
_entry.id   a22cebb9bd6f54cfc06a7ef54ea82aa2
#
_cell.length_a   1.000
_cell.length_b   1.000
_cell.length_c   1.000
_cell.angle_alpha   90.00
_cell.angle_beta   90.00
_cell.angle_gamma   90.00
#
_symmetry.space_group_name_H-M   'P 1'
#
loop_
_entity.id
_entity.type
_entity.pdbx_description
1 polymer ?
#
loop_
_entity_poly.entity_id
_entity_poly.type
_entity_poly.pdbx_seq_one_letter_code
_entity_poly.pdbx_strand_id
1 'polypeptide(L)'
;TGFYVLNSLFKIFISSSSVVFFLAIAAFQIFFIMRTYRKYSSDYWMSIFLFIVSTDYLSYMHNGMRQFIAVCGIFACLGWILKKEYFKTILVILLLSTIHQTCLIMIPIIFIIQGKAFNKETMFLIFLTLIVLVGVNSFTSFLENALKETQYSDIMTNEIMQNKTGTNILRVIVYSVPLLLSIVGKRYIDEANDPLINLC
;
A
#
# COMPACT_ATOMS: atom_id res chain seq x y z
N THR A 1 -3.81 17.42 10.82
CA THR A 1 -3.93 16.13 10.12
C THR A 1 -4.94 15.24 10.84
N GLY A 2 -5.70 14.40 10.09
CA GLY A 2 -6.71 13.50 10.68
C GLY A 2 -6.15 12.54 11.73
N PHE A 3 -4.88 12.15 11.61
CA PHE A 3 -4.23 11.35 12.64
C PHE A 3 -4.10 12.07 13.99
N TYR A 4 -3.88 13.39 13.98
CA TYR A 4 -3.85 14.17 15.19
C TYR A 4 -5.23 14.19 15.86
N VAL A 5 -6.28 14.38 15.06
CA VAL A 5 -7.68 14.33 15.54
C VAL A 5 -8.00 12.96 16.14
N LEU A 6 -7.61 11.88 15.46
CA LEU A 6 -7.77 10.50 15.96
C LEU A 6 -7.09 10.33 17.33
N ASN A 7 -5.83 10.78 17.47
CA ASN A 7 -5.09 10.68 18.74
C ASN A 7 -5.75 11.51 19.84
N SER A 8 -6.22 12.74 19.51
CA SER A 8 -6.89 13.60 20.50
C SER A 8 -8.22 13.00 20.98
N LEU A 9 -9.03 12.48 20.06
CA LEU A 9 -10.28 11.79 20.39
C LEU A 9 -10.01 10.56 21.26
N PHE A 10 -8.98 9.76 20.90
CA PHE A 10 -8.62 8.58 21.68
C PHE A 10 -8.24 8.96 23.12
N LYS A 11 -7.44 10.02 23.28
CA LYS A 11 -7.04 10.51 24.63
C LYS A 11 -8.23 10.98 25.47
N ILE A 12 -9.23 11.60 24.86
CA ILE A 12 -10.40 12.09 25.55
C ILE A 12 -11.36 10.96 25.97
N PHE A 13 -11.60 10.01 25.06
CA PHE A 13 -12.67 9.01 25.25
C PHE A 13 -12.21 7.66 25.79
N ILE A 14 -10.93 7.30 25.62
CA ILE A 14 -10.45 5.94 25.91
C ILE A 14 -9.33 5.96 26.95
N SER A 15 -8.18 6.54 26.61
CA SER A 15 -7.02 6.56 27.51
C SER A 15 -6.00 7.59 27.07
N SER A 16 -5.36 8.26 28.05
CA SER A 16 -4.20 9.13 27.81
C SER A 16 -2.88 8.38 27.60
N SER A 17 -2.87 7.05 27.84
CA SER A 17 -1.67 6.22 27.70
C SER A 17 -1.30 6.01 26.23
N SER A 18 -0.08 6.34 25.85
CA SER A 18 0.46 6.10 24.52
C SER A 18 0.52 4.59 24.19
N VAL A 19 0.79 3.74 25.17
CA VAL A 19 0.86 2.29 24.98
C VAL A 19 -0.51 1.74 24.56
N VAL A 20 -1.57 2.17 25.24
CA VAL A 20 -2.94 1.75 24.91
C VAL A 20 -3.34 2.22 23.50
N PHE A 21 -2.95 3.43 23.12
CA PHE A 21 -3.18 3.95 21.77
C PHE A 21 -2.48 3.12 20.68
N PHE A 22 -1.20 2.78 20.88
CA PHE A 22 -0.48 1.95 19.91
C PHE A 22 -1.02 0.52 19.83
N LEU A 23 -1.40 -0.07 20.96
CA LEU A 23 -2.06 -1.38 20.98
C LEU A 23 -3.39 -1.36 20.23
N ALA A 24 -4.19 -0.31 20.40
CA ALA A 24 -5.45 -0.15 19.66
C ALA A 24 -5.24 -0.03 18.16
N ILE A 25 -4.23 0.73 17.72
CA ILE A 25 -3.87 0.83 16.30
C ILE A 25 -3.41 -0.54 15.77
N ALA A 26 -2.52 -1.23 16.48
CA ALA A 26 -2.04 -2.55 16.07
C ALA A 26 -3.19 -3.57 15.98
N ALA A 27 -4.09 -3.57 16.96
CA ALA A 27 -5.27 -4.44 16.96
C ALA A 27 -6.19 -4.14 15.76
N PHE A 28 -6.43 -2.86 15.45
CA PHE A 28 -7.18 -2.43 14.28
C PHE A 28 -6.56 -2.96 12.98
N GLN A 29 -5.25 -2.77 12.81
CA GLN A 29 -4.51 -3.21 11.63
C GLN A 29 -4.59 -4.73 11.46
N ILE A 30 -4.27 -5.49 12.51
CA ILE A 30 -4.31 -6.95 12.50
C ILE A 30 -5.73 -7.44 12.20
N PHE A 31 -6.75 -6.87 12.84
CA PHE A 31 -8.14 -7.26 12.64
C PHE A 31 -8.55 -7.19 11.17
N PHE A 32 -8.28 -6.07 10.49
CA PHE A 32 -8.66 -5.90 9.08
C PHE A 32 -7.87 -6.81 8.15
N ILE A 33 -6.56 -7.00 8.39
CA ILE A 33 -5.74 -7.93 7.61
C ILE A 33 -6.26 -9.36 7.76
N MET A 34 -6.41 -9.84 8.99
CA MET A 34 -6.85 -11.22 9.24
C MET A 34 -8.25 -11.48 8.69
N ARG A 35 -9.17 -10.51 8.82
CA ARG A 35 -10.50 -10.59 8.24
C ARG A 35 -10.46 -10.71 6.72
N THR A 36 -9.59 -9.93 6.06
CA THR A 36 -9.48 -9.94 4.61
C THR A 36 -8.83 -11.24 4.13
N TYR A 37 -7.77 -11.71 4.79
CA TYR A 37 -7.16 -13.02 4.49
C TYR A 37 -8.16 -14.16 4.66
N ARG A 38 -8.93 -14.17 5.75
CA ARG A 38 -9.94 -15.21 5.97
C ARG A 38 -10.98 -15.27 4.86
N LYS A 39 -11.28 -14.13 4.23
CA LYS A 39 -12.31 -14.04 3.19
C LYS A 39 -11.81 -14.36 1.80
N TYR A 40 -10.56 -13.98 1.49
CA TYR A 40 -10.06 -13.96 0.11
C TYR A 40 -8.86 -14.88 -0.12
N SER A 41 -8.17 -15.35 0.91
CA SER A 41 -7.05 -16.26 0.74
C SER A 41 -7.52 -17.69 0.51
N SER A 42 -6.87 -18.40 -0.39
CA SER A 42 -7.04 -19.83 -0.61
C SER A 42 -6.51 -20.65 0.58
N ASP A 43 -5.41 -20.19 1.19
CA ASP A 43 -4.83 -20.77 2.40
C ASP A 43 -4.60 -19.67 3.45
N TYR A 44 -5.52 -19.65 4.44
CA TYR A 44 -5.51 -18.65 5.50
C TYR A 44 -4.24 -18.72 6.37
N TRP A 45 -3.83 -19.94 6.75
CA TRP A 45 -2.69 -20.12 7.63
C TRP A 45 -1.38 -19.79 6.95
N MET A 46 -1.24 -20.15 5.68
CA MET A 46 -0.09 -19.76 4.87
C MET A 46 0.00 -18.23 4.73
N SER A 47 -1.12 -17.55 4.50
CA SER A 47 -1.14 -16.08 4.40
C SER A 47 -0.75 -15.39 5.70
N ILE A 48 -1.19 -15.91 6.86
CA ILE A 48 -0.76 -15.41 8.17
C ILE A 48 0.74 -15.65 8.36
N PHE A 49 1.20 -16.85 8.04
CA PHE A 49 2.62 -17.20 8.15
C PHE A 49 3.50 -16.25 7.31
N LEU A 50 3.13 -16.03 6.05
CA LEU A 50 3.84 -15.11 5.17
C LEU A 50 3.80 -13.67 5.68
N PHE A 51 2.69 -13.22 6.23
CA PHE A 51 2.58 -11.90 6.85
C PHE A 51 3.52 -11.72 8.03
N ILE A 52 3.63 -12.72 8.91
CA ILE A 52 4.51 -12.68 10.08
C ILE A 52 5.98 -12.78 9.68
N VAL A 53 6.33 -13.67 8.74
CA VAL A 53 7.70 -13.87 8.27
C VAL A 53 8.19 -12.69 7.44
N SER A 54 7.28 -11.96 6.78
CA SER A 54 7.61 -10.72 6.11
C SER A 54 7.86 -9.62 7.14
N THR A 55 9.13 -9.49 7.55
CA THR A 55 9.58 -8.47 8.52
C THR A 55 9.23 -7.05 8.10
N ASP A 56 9.07 -6.80 6.80
CA ASP A 56 8.71 -5.49 6.27
C ASP A 56 7.30 -5.06 6.72
N TYR A 57 6.31 -5.96 6.69
CA TYR A 57 4.96 -5.63 7.15
C TYR A 57 4.93 -5.31 8.64
N LEU A 58 5.64 -6.07 9.46
CA LEU A 58 5.78 -5.80 10.89
C LEU A 58 6.51 -4.46 11.13
N SER A 59 7.55 -4.16 10.34
CA SER A 59 8.23 -2.88 10.40
C SER A 59 7.30 -1.71 10.08
N TYR A 60 6.47 -1.82 9.04
CA TYR A 60 5.48 -0.78 8.69
C TYR A 60 4.41 -0.59 9.75
N MET A 61 3.99 -1.64 10.46
CA MET A 61 3.05 -1.52 11.58
C MET A 61 3.56 -0.56 12.67
N HIS A 62 4.88 -0.51 12.89
CA HIS A 62 5.51 0.30 13.95
C HIS A 62 6.07 1.62 13.43
N ASN A 63 6.82 1.60 12.33
CA ASN A 63 7.53 2.78 11.82
C ASN A 63 6.65 3.63 10.88
N GLY A 64 5.75 3.01 10.11
CA GLY A 64 4.84 3.67 9.18
C GLY A 64 3.37 3.60 9.60
N MET A 65 3.04 3.67 10.89
CA MET A 65 1.69 3.42 11.42
C MET A 65 0.57 4.14 10.66
N ARG A 66 0.74 5.43 10.34
CA ARG A 66 -0.27 6.22 9.61
C ARG A 66 -0.51 5.67 8.21
N GLN A 67 0.58 5.34 7.51
CA GLN A 67 0.53 4.73 6.19
C GLN A 67 -0.11 3.34 6.27
N PHE A 68 0.28 2.54 7.26
CA PHE A 68 -0.21 1.18 7.38
C PHE A 68 -1.69 1.10 7.79
N ILE A 69 -2.20 2.07 8.57
CA ILE A 69 -3.64 2.24 8.80
C ILE A 69 -4.38 2.43 7.47
N ALA A 70 -3.87 3.31 6.61
CA ALA A 70 -4.45 3.56 5.30
C ALA A 70 -4.43 2.30 4.41
N VAL A 71 -3.30 1.57 4.39
CA VAL A 71 -3.17 0.30 3.66
C VAL A 71 -4.20 -0.72 4.16
N CYS A 72 -4.32 -0.92 5.47
CA CYS A 72 -5.29 -1.85 6.06
C CYS A 72 -6.74 -1.45 5.74
N GLY A 73 -7.05 -0.15 5.77
CA GLY A 73 -8.37 0.37 5.43
C GLY A 73 -8.74 0.12 3.96
N ILE A 74 -7.81 0.36 3.02
CA ILE A 74 -8.00 0.09 1.59
C ILE A 74 -8.13 -1.43 1.35
N PHE A 75 -7.28 -2.23 2.00
CA PHE A 75 -7.31 -3.68 1.91
C PHE A 75 -8.64 -4.27 2.41
N ALA A 76 -9.23 -3.67 3.46
CA ALA A 76 -10.57 -4.03 3.93
C ALA A 76 -11.67 -3.73 2.90
N CYS A 77 -11.45 -2.77 2.00
CA CYS A 77 -12.37 -2.41 0.91
C CYS A 77 -12.26 -3.33 -0.32
N LEU A 78 -11.39 -4.34 -0.32
CA LEU A 78 -11.15 -5.24 -1.44
C LEU A 78 -12.46 -5.79 -2.03
N GLY A 79 -13.46 -6.12 -1.20
CA GLY A 79 -14.76 -6.58 -1.66
C GLY A 79 -15.56 -5.55 -2.46
N TRP A 80 -15.43 -4.27 -2.14
CA TRP A 80 -16.07 -3.19 -2.91
C TRP A 80 -15.31 -2.92 -4.21
N ILE A 81 -13.99 -3.02 -4.16
CA ILE A 81 -13.13 -2.90 -5.36
C ILE A 81 -13.50 -4.00 -6.36
N LEU A 82 -13.59 -5.27 -5.94
CA LEU A 82 -14.00 -6.39 -6.77
C LEU A 82 -15.39 -6.22 -7.36
N LYS A 83 -16.34 -5.64 -6.60
CA LYS A 83 -17.71 -5.37 -7.06
C LYS A 83 -17.85 -4.08 -7.86
N LYS A 84 -16.74 -3.35 -8.09
CA LYS A 84 -16.73 -2.04 -8.78
C LYS A 84 -17.59 -0.98 -8.08
N GLU A 85 -17.74 -1.07 -6.77
CA GLU A 85 -18.45 -0.09 -5.95
C GLU A 85 -17.58 1.14 -5.71
N TYR A 86 -17.25 1.86 -6.78
CA TYR A 86 -16.28 2.97 -6.77
C TYR A 86 -16.61 4.06 -5.78
N PHE A 87 -17.89 4.46 -5.70
CA PHE A 87 -18.29 5.55 -4.81
C PHE A 87 -17.93 5.26 -3.35
N LYS A 88 -18.24 4.07 -2.85
CA LYS A 88 -17.92 3.67 -1.48
C LYS A 88 -16.41 3.59 -1.25
N THR A 89 -15.69 3.03 -2.21
CA THR A 89 -14.24 2.90 -2.15
C THR A 89 -13.56 4.27 -2.14
N ILE A 90 -13.96 5.18 -3.04
CA ILE A 90 -13.40 6.54 -3.11
C ILE A 90 -13.69 7.31 -1.81
N LEU A 91 -14.90 7.20 -1.25
CA LEU A 91 -15.26 7.86 0.00
C LEU A 91 -14.34 7.41 1.16
N VAL A 92 -14.05 6.10 1.25
CA VAL A 92 -13.12 5.58 2.25
C VAL A 92 -11.68 6.04 1.97
N ILE A 93 -11.23 6.08 0.72
CA ILE A 93 -9.90 6.60 0.37
C ILE A 93 -9.79 8.07 0.77
N LEU A 94 -10.80 8.90 0.50
CA LEU A 94 -10.83 10.30 0.90
C LEU A 94 -10.78 10.45 2.43
N LEU A 95 -11.48 9.62 3.18
CA LEU A 95 -11.41 9.60 4.64
C LEU A 95 -10.01 9.21 5.12
N LEU A 96 -9.43 8.15 4.57
CA LEU A 96 -8.07 7.68 4.91
C LEU A 96 -7.00 8.70 4.49
N SER A 97 -7.22 9.51 3.45
CA SER A 97 -6.29 10.55 3.02
C SER A 97 -6.09 11.63 4.08
N THR A 98 -7.05 11.82 4.98
CA THR A 98 -6.90 12.72 6.13
C THR A 98 -5.84 12.22 7.12
N ILE A 99 -5.64 10.89 7.20
CA ILE A 99 -4.64 10.24 8.04
C ILE A 99 -3.30 10.20 7.30
N HIS A 100 -3.33 9.76 6.03
CA HIS A 100 -2.13 9.62 5.19
C HIS A 100 -2.44 9.99 3.73
N GLN A 101 -1.92 11.13 3.29
CA GLN A 101 -2.28 11.76 1.99
C GLN A 101 -1.94 10.88 0.78
N THR A 102 -0.86 10.08 0.83
CA THR A 102 -0.45 9.27 -0.31
C THR A 102 -1.46 8.19 -0.70
N CYS A 103 -2.45 7.88 0.15
CA CYS A 103 -3.50 6.93 -0.25
C CYS A 103 -4.39 7.45 -1.39
N LEU A 104 -4.36 8.75 -1.70
CA LEU A 104 -5.06 9.32 -2.88
C LEU A 104 -4.59 8.70 -4.20
N ILE A 105 -3.33 8.23 -4.25
CA ILE A 105 -2.80 7.54 -5.43
C ILE A 105 -3.57 6.25 -5.76
N MET A 106 -4.28 5.69 -4.79
CA MET A 106 -5.12 4.52 -5.01
C MET A 106 -6.35 4.82 -5.87
N ILE A 107 -6.80 6.09 -5.95
CA ILE A 107 -7.97 6.45 -6.77
C ILE A 107 -7.73 6.10 -8.24
N PRO A 108 -6.69 6.60 -8.94
CA PRO A 108 -6.42 6.17 -10.30
C PRO A 108 -6.10 4.67 -10.41
N ILE A 109 -5.39 4.10 -9.42
CA ILE A 109 -5.00 2.70 -9.44
C ILE A 109 -6.22 1.78 -9.45
N ILE A 110 -7.26 2.03 -8.63
CA ILE A 110 -8.45 1.17 -8.60
C ILE A 110 -9.20 1.11 -9.94
N PHE A 111 -9.07 2.11 -10.82
CA PHE A 111 -9.63 2.06 -12.16
C PHE A 111 -8.76 1.24 -13.11
N ILE A 112 -7.44 1.36 -13.00
CA ILE A 112 -6.48 0.62 -13.84
C ILE A 112 -6.57 -0.89 -13.60
N ILE A 113 -6.65 -1.30 -12.32
CA ILE A 113 -6.65 -2.72 -11.92
C ILE A 113 -7.98 -3.45 -12.14
N GLN A 114 -9.02 -2.77 -12.62
CA GLN A 114 -10.35 -3.39 -12.86
C GLN A 114 -10.45 -4.22 -14.15
N GLY A 115 -9.41 -4.20 -14.95
CA GLY A 115 -9.34 -4.95 -16.20
C GLY A 115 -8.89 -6.40 -16.01
N LYS A 116 -8.65 -7.07 -17.14
CA LYS A 116 -7.94 -8.35 -17.12
C LYS A 116 -6.48 -8.14 -16.73
N ALA A 117 -5.88 -9.13 -16.08
CA ALA A 117 -4.45 -9.15 -15.85
C ALA A 117 -3.68 -8.95 -17.18
N PHE A 118 -2.58 -8.25 -17.15
CA PHE A 118 -1.77 -7.92 -18.35
C PHE A 118 -2.52 -7.15 -19.45
N ASN A 119 -3.55 -6.37 -19.11
CA ASN A 119 -4.15 -5.44 -20.05
C ASN A 119 -3.18 -4.30 -20.42
N LYS A 120 -3.53 -3.49 -21.42
CA LYS A 120 -2.68 -2.41 -21.91
C LYS A 120 -2.37 -1.38 -20.84
N GLU A 121 -3.35 -1.06 -19.99
CA GLU A 121 -3.19 -0.10 -18.89
C GLU A 121 -2.22 -0.61 -17.83
N THR A 122 -2.34 -1.89 -17.44
CA THR A 122 -1.42 -2.54 -16.48
C THR A 122 -0.02 -2.62 -17.06
N MET A 123 0.13 -3.02 -18.34
CA MET A 123 1.44 -3.07 -19.00
C MET A 123 2.07 -1.69 -19.12
N PHE A 124 1.28 -0.65 -19.40
CA PHE A 124 1.75 0.73 -19.40
C PHE A 124 2.23 1.18 -18.01
N LEU A 125 1.50 0.81 -16.94
CA LEU A 125 1.88 1.12 -15.56
C LEU A 125 3.21 0.44 -15.19
N ILE A 126 3.38 -0.85 -15.54
CA ILE A 126 4.63 -1.59 -15.32
C ILE A 126 5.78 -0.90 -16.07
N PHE A 127 5.58 -0.56 -17.34
CA PHE A 127 6.59 0.13 -18.15
C PHE A 127 6.97 1.50 -17.55
N LEU A 128 5.97 2.28 -17.13
CA LEU A 128 6.21 3.57 -16.46
C LEU A 128 7.00 3.38 -15.16
N THR A 129 6.68 2.37 -14.37
CA THR A 129 7.39 2.05 -13.14
C THR A 129 8.86 1.69 -13.43
N LEU A 130 9.12 0.91 -14.47
CA LEU A 130 10.48 0.58 -14.90
C LEU A 130 11.27 1.82 -15.33
N ILE A 131 10.65 2.74 -16.08
CA ILE A 131 11.29 4.02 -16.47
C ILE A 131 11.66 4.82 -15.22
N VAL A 132 10.75 4.92 -14.25
CA VAL A 132 11.00 5.63 -12.98
C VAL A 132 12.15 4.98 -12.22
N LEU A 133 12.19 3.64 -12.15
CA LEU A 133 13.26 2.91 -11.46
C LEU A 133 14.64 3.13 -12.14
N VAL A 134 14.70 3.13 -13.46
CA VAL A 134 15.96 3.39 -14.20
C VAL A 134 16.35 4.86 -14.09
N GLY A 135 15.39 5.78 -14.12
CA GLY A 135 15.59 7.21 -14.04
C GLY A 135 15.49 7.80 -12.64
N VAL A 136 15.69 6.99 -11.58
CA VAL A 136 15.46 7.42 -10.20
C VAL A 136 16.14 8.73 -9.83
N ASN A 137 17.39 8.93 -10.22
CA ASN A 137 18.13 10.18 -9.91
C ASN A 137 17.48 11.43 -10.56
N SER A 138 17.11 11.32 -11.83
CA SER A 138 16.44 12.42 -12.56
C SER A 138 15.02 12.64 -12.05
N PHE A 139 14.32 11.57 -11.71
CA PHE A 139 12.98 11.62 -11.15
C PHE A 139 12.97 12.21 -9.74
N THR A 140 13.99 11.89 -8.91
CA THR A 140 14.14 12.49 -7.58
C THR A 140 14.34 13.99 -7.67
N SER A 141 15.22 14.47 -8.58
CA SER A 141 15.42 15.91 -8.79
C SER A 141 14.16 16.62 -9.29
N PHE A 142 13.37 15.96 -10.13
CA PHE A 142 12.05 16.47 -10.56
C PHE A 142 11.07 16.56 -9.39
N LEU A 143 10.98 15.49 -8.56
CA LEU A 143 10.13 15.48 -7.37
C LEU A 143 10.55 16.53 -6.35
N GLU A 144 11.84 16.71 -6.10
CA GLU A 144 12.35 17.77 -5.23
C GLU A 144 11.86 19.15 -5.67
N ASN A 145 11.93 19.44 -6.96
CA ASN A 145 11.45 20.70 -7.49
C ASN A 145 9.93 20.86 -7.39
N ALA A 146 9.17 19.78 -7.59
CA ALA A 146 7.72 19.78 -7.51
C ALA A 146 7.19 19.81 -6.05
N LEU A 147 7.97 19.30 -5.10
CA LEU A 147 7.57 19.17 -3.69
C LEU A 147 8.22 20.20 -2.77
N LYS A 148 9.01 21.13 -3.29
CA LYS A 148 9.71 22.18 -2.52
C LYS A 148 8.80 22.96 -1.58
N GLU A 149 7.54 23.14 -1.95
CA GLU A 149 6.55 23.86 -1.16
C GLU A 149 5.66 22.97 -0.29
N THR A 150 5.97 21.69 -0.20
CA THR A 150 5.17 20.73 0.58
C THR A 150 5.88 20.31 1.85
N GLN A 151 5.12 19.74 2.81
CA GLN A 151 5.65 19.18 4.07
C GLN A 151 6.67 18.02 3.86
N TYR A 152 6.89 17.56 2.64
CA TYR A 152 7.83 16.49 2.31
C TYR A 152 9.21 16.99 1.88
N SER A 153 9.41 18.31 1.74
CA SER A 153 10.70 18.90 1.34
C SER A 153 11.82 18.51 2.31
N ASP A 154 11.56 18.57 3.62
CA ASP A 154 12.56 18.29 4.66
C ASP A 154 12.93 16.79 4.74
N ILE A 155 11.98 15.90 4.43
CA ILE A 155 12.21 14.46 4.39
C ILE A 155 13.07 14.09 3.18
N MET A 156 12.79 14.68 2.03
CA MET A 156 13.54 14.44 0.80
C MET A 156 14.99 14.93 0.90
N THR A 157 15.21 16.12 1.46
CA THR A 157 16.56 16.69 1.60
C THR A 157 17.42 15.94 2.61
N ASN A 158 16.85 15.45 3.71
CA ASN A 158 17.63 14.83 4.80
C ASN A 158 17.86 13.32 4.60
N GLU A 159 16.88 12.57 4.09
CA GLU A 159 17.01 11.11 3.98
C GLU A 159 17.54 10.65 2.61
N ILE A 160 17.12 11.27 1.52
CA ILE A 160 17.48 10.83 0.18
C ILE A 160 18.87 11.33 -0.23
N MET A 161 19.23 12.57 0.14
CA MET A 161 20.56 13.11 -0.17
C MET A 161 21.68 12.61 0.73
N GLN A 162 21.42 12.29 2.00
CA GLN A 162 22.44 11.73 2.89
C GLN A 162 22.70 10.25 2.66
N ASN A 163 21.71 9.49 2.23
CA ASN A 163 21.87 8.08 1.87
C ASN A 163 22.15 7.95 0.37
N LYS A 164 23.41 8.13 -0.04
CA LYS A 164 23.91 7.78 -1.38
C LYS A 164 23.88 6.29 -1.70
N THR A 165 23.35 5.46 -0.81
CA THR A 165 23.12 4.05 -1.05
C THR A 165 21.80 3.91 -1.79
N GLY A 166 21.87 3.76 -3.09
CA GLY A 166 20.73 3.40 -3.94
C GLY A 166 19.96 2.18 -3.41
N THR A 167 18.76 1.98 -3.89
CA THR A 167 17.90 0.84 -3.52
C THR A 167 18.70 -0.46 -3.60
N ASN A 168 18.72 -1.24 -2.53
CA ASN A 168 19.45 -2.52 -2.49
C ASN A 168 18.91 -3.44 -3.59
N ILE A 169 19.76 -3.79 -4.54
CA ILE A 169 19.42 -4.64 -5.70
C ILE A 169 18.77 -5.94 -5.26
N LEU A 170 19.26 -6.55 -4.17
CA LEU A 170 18.68 -7.77 -3.62
C LEU A 170 17.21 -7.58 -3.22
N ARG A 171 16.87 -6.44 -2.62
CA ARG A 171 15.49 -6.10 -2.26
C ARG A 171 14.61 -5.93 -3.49
N VAL A 172 15.12 -5.28 -4.55
CA VAL A 172 14.40 -5.14 -5.82
C VAL A 172 14.11 -6.51 -6.43
N ILE A 173 15.10 -7.42 -6.44
CA ILE A 173 14.93 -8.80 -6.93
C ILE A 173 13.84 -9.52 -6.14
N VAL A 174 13.89 -9.49 -4.80
CA VAL A 174 12.90 -10.17 -3.95
C VAL A 174 11.49 -9.63 -4.19
N TYR A 175 11.31 -8.31 -4.27
CA TYR A 175 10.00 -7.72 -4.53
C TYR A 175 9.51 -7.91 -5.98
N SER A 176 10.41 -8.23 -6.92
CA SER A 176 10.02 -8.55 -8.30
C SER A 176 9.53 -9.99 -8.47
N VAL A 177 9.76 -10.87 -7.48
CA VAL A 177 9.38 -12.31 -7.56
C VAL A 177 7.88 -12.50 -7.88
N PRO A 178 6.92 -11.82 -7.23
CA PRO A 178 5.50 -11.99 -7.55
C PRO A 178 5.19 -11.61 -9.02
N LEU A 179 5.79 -10.53 -9.51
CA LEU A 179 5.63 -10.11 -10.91
C LEU A 179 6.19 -11.15 -11.88
N LEU A 180 7.40 -11.66 -11.60
CA LEU A 180 8.01 -12.71 -12.44
C LEU A 180 7.18 -13.99 -12.45
N LEU A 181 6.68 -14.41 -11.29
CA LEU A 181 5.80 -15.58 -11.17
C LEU A 181 4.49 -15.37 -11.93
N SER A 182 3.90 -14.17 -11.90
CA SER A 182 2.69 -13.86 -12.65
C SER A 182 2.91 -13.91 -14.17
N ILE A 183 4.08 -13.47 -14.65
CA ILE A 183 4.45 -13.56 -16.08
C ILE A 183 4.57 -15.02 -16.51
N VAL A 184 5.27 -15.85 -15.72
CA VAL A 184 5.42 -17.30 -15.98
C VAL A 184 4.06 -18.01 -15.92
N GLY A 185 3.22 -17.61 -14.95
CA GLY A 185 1.89 -18.18 -14.73
C GLY A 185 0.80 -17.56 -15.59
N LYS A 186 1.09 -16.67 -16.54
CA LYS A 186 0.11 -15.91 -17.32
C LYS A 186 -0.99 -16.80 -17.93
N ARG A 187 -0.61 -17.95 -18.48
CA ARG A 187 -1.57 -18.89 -19.09
C ARG A 187 -2.60 -19.36 -18.05
N TYR A 188 -2.18 -19.70 -16.85
CA TYR A 188 -3.08 -20.15 -15.78
C TYR A 188 -3.97 -19.02 -15.28
N ILE A 189 -3.46 -17.78 -15.25
CA ILE A 189 -4.22 -16.58 -14.88
C ILE A 189 -5.31 -16.31 -15.90
N ASP A 190 -4.99 -16.38 -17.20
CA ASP A 190 -5.93 -16.19 -18.29
C ASP A 190 -7.01 -17.30 -18.31
N GLU A 191 -6.64 -18.56 -18.07
CA GLU A 191 -7.57 -19.71 -18.00
C GLU A 191 -8.49 -19.62 -16.77
N ALA A 192 -7.99 -19.20 -15.61
CA ALA A 192 -8.77 -19.07 -14.39
C ALA A 192 -9.82 -17.97 -14.49
N ASN A 193 -9.51 -16.87 -15.17
CA ASN A 193 -10.36 -15.69 -15.36
C ASN A 193 -11.12 -15.24 -14.08
N ASP A 194 -10.47 -15.41 -12.92
CA ASP A 194 -11.02 -15.04 -11.62
C ASP A 194 -10.78 -13.54 -11.36
N PRO A 195 -11.83 -12.78 -10.95
CA PRO A 195 -11.69 -11.35 -10.69
C PRO A 195 -10.66 -11.01 -9.61
N LEU A 196 -10.47 -11.86 -8.61
CA LEU A 196 -9.48 -11.65 -7.56
C LEU A 196 -8.07 -11.85 -8.09
N ILE A 197 -7.84 -12.92 -8.88
CA ILE A 197 -6.55 -13.21 -9.52
C ILE A 197 -6.19 -12.12 -10.52
N ASN A 198 -7.16 -11.63 -11.28
CA ASN A 198 -6.94 -10.54 -12.25
C ASN A 198 -6.61 -9.19 -11.58
N LEU A 199 -7.03 -8.99 -10.33
CA LEU A 199 -6.78 -7.76 -9.58
C LEU A 199 -5.38 -7.78 -8.90
N CYS A 200 -4.86 -8.92 -8.57
CA CYS A 200 -3.54 -9.10 -7.95
C CYS A 200 -2.42 -9.11 -8.96
#